data_d9090a3882b299190a93baae7d280d74
#
_entry.id   d9090a3882b299190a93baae7d280d74
#
_cell.length_a   1.000
_cell.length_b   1.000
_cell.length_c   1.000
_cell.angle_alpha   90.00
_cell.angle_beta   90.00
_cell.angle_gamma   90.00
#
_symmetry.space_group_name_H-M   'P 1'
#
loop_
_entity.id
_entity.type
_entity.pdbx_description
1 polymer ?
#
loop_
_entity_poly.entity_id
_entity_poly.type
_entity_poly.pdbx_seq_one_letter_code
_entity_poly.pdbx_strand_id
1 'polypeptide(L)'
;AAGGEVRSKVADRLRAMGLPGQEPLIAVQLRGGIARDDDWARTPTQPLVFASTVDQVGSRLLFRGYGSSEGARPIHAGLLGQDTLLFLDEVHLSEPFRQTLQDITENYRGRDPSQPERWQVVQMSATVGPTQSRPFQLDELDRQHAVLARRLQATKPCTLVEVQVRGKGAAARLLIANEAVQQALALVDETHRTIGVVVNRVDTARHAWRNLKQKGVETILLTGRTRPFDRD
;
A
#
# COMPACT_ATOMS: atom_id res chain seq x y z
N ALA A 1 7.37 18.07 21.10
CA ALA A 1 6.63 17.95 22.36
C ALA A 1 5.16 17.57 22.12
N ALA A 2 4.42 18.28 21.26
CA ALA A 2 2.98 18.03 21.01
C ALA A 2 2.66 16.61 20.49
N GLY A 3 3.50 16.03 19.62
CA GLY A 3 3.27 14.69 19.08
C GLY A 3 3.37 13.55 20.12
N GLY A 4 4.14 13.72 21.19
CA GLY A 4 4.24 12.75 22.28
C GLY A 4 2.99 12.73 23.15
N GLU A 5 2.40 13.88 23.40
CA GLU A 5 1.19 14.01 24.22
C GLU A 5 -0.04 13.41 23.52
N VAL A 6 -0.18 13.62 22.21
CA VAL A 6 -1.28 13.02 21.43
C VAL A 6 -1.16 11.50 21.41
N ARG A 7 0.04 10.96 21.20
CA ARG A 7 0.26 9.50 21.23
C ARG A 7 -0.09 8.89 22.58
N SER A 8 0.32 9.55 23.68
CA SER A 8 -0.02 9.07 25.03
C SER A 8 -1.54 9.04 25.23
N LYS A 9 -2.24 10.12 24.93
CA LYS A 9 -3.71 10.20 25.06
C LYS A 9 -4.43 9.13 24.24
N VAL A 10 -3.97 8.87 23.01
CA VAL A 10 -4.52 7.79 22.16
C VAL A 10 -4.26 6.44 22.79
N ALA A 11 -3.03 6.17 23.22
CA ALA A 11 -2.68 4.90 23.85
C ALA A 11 -3.49 4.65 25.14
N ASP A 12 -3.70 5.68 25.96
CA ASP A 12 -4.48 5.56 27.19
C ASP A 12 -5.96 5.26 26.91
N ARG A 13 -6.53 5.88 25.88
CA ARG A 13 -7.90 5.56 25.43
C ARG A 13 -8.02 4.14 24.90
N LEU A 14 -7.06 3.68 24.10
CA LEU A 14 -7.06 2.33 23.59
C LEU A 14 -6.88 1.29 24.70
N ARG A 15 -6.03 1.56 25.71
CA ARG A 15 -5.92 0.70 26.90
C ARG A 15 -7.23 0.62 27.69
N ALA A 16 -7.94 1.75 27.80
CA ALA A 16 -9.23 1.79 28.49
C ALA A 16 -10.34 0.98 27.74
N MET A 17 -10.19 0.77 26.45
CA MET A 17 -11.11 -0.02 25.61
C MET A 17 -10.74 -1.51 25.58
N GLY A 18 -9.46 -1.84 25.81
CA GLY A 18 -8.96 -3.21 25.79
C GLY A 18 -9.15 -3.95 27.10
N LEU A 19 -8.82 -5.24 27.10
CA LEU A 19 -8.80 -6.03 28.32
C LEU A 19 -7.55 -5.71 29.15
N PRO A 20 -7.65 -5.77 30.50
CA PRO A 20 -6.49 -5.52 31.36
C PRO A 20 -5.32 -6.44 31.02
N GLY A 21 -4.12 -5.85 30.89
CA GLY A 21 -2.90 -6.58 30.59
C GLY A 21 -2.64 -6.87 29.11
N GLN A 22 -3.51 -6.43 28.21
CA GLN A 22 -3.30 -6.54 26.77
C GLN A 22 -2.61 -5.30 26.21
N GLU A 23 -1.93 -5.48 25.06
CA GLU A 23 -1.42 -4.35 24.28
C GLU A 23 -2.56 -3.43 23.85
N PRO A 24 -2.37 -2.10 23.89
CA PRO A 24 -3.46 -1.15 23.58
C PRO A 24 -3.89 -1.22 22.11
N LEU A 25 -3.03 -1.67 21.23
CA LEU A 25 -3.25 -1.78 19.79
C LEU A 25 -2.34 -2.86 19.20
N ILE A 26 -2.90 -3.72 18.39
CA ILE A 26 -2.13 -4.71 17.62
C ILE A 26 -2.06 -4.25 16.16
N ALA A 27 -0.84 -4.23 15.59
CA ALA A 27 -0.63 -3.98 14.17
C ALA A 27 -0.36 -5.29 13.44
N VAL A 28 -1.14 -5.56 12.40
CA VAL A 28 -1.08 -6.80 11.62
C VAL A 28 -0.81 -6.50 10.16
N GLN A 29 0.08 -7.27 9.55
CA GLN A 29 0.31 -7.23 8.12
C GLN A 29 -0.33 -8.45 7.44
N LEU A 30 -1.27 -8.18 6.53
CA LEU A 30 -1.92 -9.21 5.72
C LEU A 30 -1.48 -9.07 4.26
N ARG A 31 -0.39 -9.72 3.89
CA ARG A 31 0.11 -9.77 2.51
C ARG A 31 0.60 -11.16 2.14
N GLY A 32 0.65 -11.46 0.85
CA GLY A 32 1.25 -12.70 0.37
C GLY A 32 2.75 -12.77 0.68
N GLY A 33 3.27 -13.97 0.91
CA GLY A 33 4.70 -14.20 1.15
C GLY A 33 5.21 -13.95 2.57
N ILE A 34 4.35 -13.56 3.51
CA ILE A 34 4.65 -13.47 4.94
C ILE A 34 4.08 -14.70 5.65
N ALA A 35 4.75 -15.13 6.72
CA ALA A 35 4.20 -16.13 7.63
C ALA A 35 2.84 -15.68 8.14
N ARG A 36 1.87 -16.60 8.12
CA ARG A 36 0.52 -16.31 8.55
C ARG A 36 0.46 -16.36 10.07
N ASP A 37 -0.14 -15.33 10.62
CA ASP A 37 -0.55 -15.27 11.99
C ASP A 37 -2.04 -14.93 12.01
N ASP A 38 -2.86 -15.85 12.50
CA ASP A 38 -4.30 -15.68 12.67
C ASP A 38 -4.65 -15.41 14.16
N ASP A 39 -3.68 -15.16 15.03
CA ASP A 39 -3.90 -14.92 16.46
C ASP A 39 -4.71 -13.64 16.70
N TRP A 40 -4.62 -12.66 15.80
CA TRP A 40 -5.45 -11.45 15.82
C TRP A 40 -6.96 -11.74 15.83
N ALA A 41 -7.39 -12.86 15.27
CA ALA A 41 -8.81 -13.26 15.20
C ALA A 41 -9.33 -13.90 16.48
N ARG A 42 -8.46 -14.19 17.46
CA ARG A 42 -8.84 -14.85 18.71
C ARG A 42 -9.42 -13.90 19.74
N THR A 43 -9.11 -12.62 19.64
CA THR A 43 -9.57 -11.61 20.60
C THR A 43 -10.33 -10.49 19.86
N PRO A 44 -11.63 -10.68 19.60
CA PRO A 44 -12.42 -9.77 18.77
C PRO A 44 -12.62 -8.36 19.37
N THR A 45 -12.39 -8.19 20.66
CA THR A 45 -12.47 -6.89 21.34
C THR A 45 -11.17 -6.10 21.32
N GLN A 46 -10.08 -6.71 20.82
CA GLN A 46 -8.78 -6.07 20.73
C GLN A 46 -8.77 -5.03 19.61
N PRO A 47 -8.39 -3.77 19.87
CA PRO A 47 -8.17 -2.78 18.81
C PRO A 47 -7.06 -3.23 17.86
N LEU A 48 -7.33 -3.18 16.56
CA LEU A 48 -6.44 -3.69 15.51
C LEU A 48 -6.22 -2.64 14.42
N VAL A 49 -5.02 -2.60 13.88
CA VAL A 49 -4.71 -1.91 12.62
C VAL A 49 -4.14 -2.92 11.63
N PHE A 50 -4.78 -3.02 10.46
CA PHE A 50 -4.31 -3.86 9.39
C PHE A 50 -3.64 -3.05 8.28
N ALA A 51 -2.42 -3.42 7.92
CA ALA A 51 -1.82 -3.07 6.64
C ALA A 51 -1.96 -4.28 5.70
N SER A 52 -2.76 -4.15 4.64
CA SER A 52 -3.13 -5.29 3.83
C SER A 52 -3.13 -4.98 2.33
N THR A 53 -2.97 -6.03 1.53
CA THR A 53 -3.30 -5.95 0.10
C THR A 53 -4.80 -6.15 -0.11
N VAL A 54 -5.33 -5.60 -1.22
CA VAL A 54 -6.73 -5.72 -1.63
C VAL A 54 -7.18 -7.19 -1.65
N ASP A 55 -6.34 -8.09 -2.19
CA ASP A 55 -6.66 -9.52 -2.27
C ASP A 55 -6.86 -10.17 -0.90
N GLN A 56 -6.05 -9.80 0.08
CA GLN A 56 -6.11 -10.39 1.42
C GLN A 56 -7.35 -9.93 2.19
N VAL A 57 -7.66 -8.64 2.17
CA VAL A 57 -8.88 -8.11 2.81
C VAL A 57 -10.11 -8.53 2.02
N GLY A 58 -10.11 -8.36 0.70
CA GLY A 58 -11.25 -8.67 -0.15
C GLY A 58 -11.66 -10.14 -0.08
N SER A 59 -10.69 -11.07 -0.14
CA SER A 59 -11.00 -12.49 -0.01
C SER A 59 -11.63 -12.84 1.34
N ARG A 60 -11.19 -12.20 2.43
CA ARG A 60 -11.76 -12.42 3.77
C ARG A 60 -13.16 -11.84 3.91
N LEU A 61 -13.39 -10.62 3.41
CA LEU A 61 -14.73 -10.02 3.39
C LEU A 61 -15.74 -10.86 2.61
N LEU A 62 -15.30 -11.57 1.59
CA LEU A 62 -16.10 -12.45 0.75
C LEU A 62 -16.12 -13.90 1.24
N PHE A 63 -15.74 -14.17 2.48
CA PHE A 63 -15.70 -15.53 3.09
C PHE A 63 -14.77 -16.51 2.37
N ARG A 64 -13.75 -16.01 1.67
CA ARG A 64 -12.81 -16.80 0.86
C ARG A 64 -11.34 -16.58 1.27
N GLY A 65 -11.09 -16.24 2.53
CA GLY A 65 -9.73 -15.92 3.01
C GLY A 65 -8.70 -16.95 2.55
N TYR A 66 -7.68 -16.49 1.82
CA TYR A 66 -6.61 -17.34 1.32
C TYR A 66 -5.87 -18.03 2.47
N GLY A 67 -5.90 -19.36 2.46
CA GLY A 67 -5.25 -20.23 3.45
C GLY A 67 -5.85 -20.18 4.85
N SER A 68 -7.00 -19.56 5.05
CA SER A 68 -7.78 -19.69 6.26
C SER A 68 -8.55 -20.99 6.24
N SER A 69 -8.71 -21.64 7.42
CA SER A 69 -9.59 -22.79 7.57
C SER A 69 -11.05 -22.43 7.29
N GLU A 70 -11.88 -23.37 6.94
CA GLU A 70 -13.30 -23.12 6.66
C GLU A 70 -14.01 -22.48 7.87
N GLY A 71 -13.71 -22.92 9.08
CA GLY A 71 -14.26 -22.35 10.30
C GLY A 71 -13.79 -20.95 10.63
N ALA A 72 -12.58 -20.57 10.20
CA ALA A 72 -12.04 -19.22 10.41
C ALA A 72 -12.60 -18.19 9.43
N ARG A 73 -13.06 -18.58 8.25
CA ARG A 73 -13.55 -17.65 7.20
C ARG A 73 -14.68 -16.74 7.69
N PRO A 74 -15.76 -17.24 8.32
CA PRO A 74 -16.82 -16.36 8.83
C PRO A 74 -16.34 -15.45 9.96
N ILE A 75 -15.41 -15.89 10.80
CA ILE A 75 -14.80 -15.08 11.85
C ILE A 75 -14.04 -13.91 11.22
N HIS A 76 -13.17 -14.17 10.27
CA HIS A 76 -12.40 -13.13 9.57
C HIS A 76 -13.33 -12.15 8.84
N ALA A 77 -14.36 -12.65 8.15
CA ALA A 77 -15.32 -11.78 7.46
C ALA A 77 -16.10 -10.90 8.45
N GLY A 78 -16.48 -11.45 9.59
CA GLY A 78 -17.16 -10.71 10.65
C GLY A 78 -16.27 -9.61 11.24
N LEU A 79 -15.05 -9.93 11.63
CA LEU A 79 -14.11 -8.98 12.23
C LEU A 79 -13.72 -7.83 11.25
N LEU A 80 -13.51 -8.15 9.98
CA LEU A 80 -13.18 -7.13 8.97
C LEU A 80 -14.39 -6.38 8.44
N GLY A 81 -15.59 -6.95 8.57
CA GLY A 81 -16.82 -6.36 8.06
C GLY A 81 -17.69 -5.68 9.13
N GLN A 82 -17.29 -5.68 10.38
CA GLN A 82 -18.01 -5.04 11.50
C GLN A 82 -17.06 -4.13 12.26
N ASP A 83 -17.56 -2.98 12.69
CA ASP A 83 -16.81 -2.05 13.52
C ASP A 83 -15.43 -1.68 12.92
N THR A 84 -15.43 -1.42 11.61
CA THR A 84 -14.22 -1.26 10.81
C THR A 84 -14.23 0.05 10.06
N LEU A 85 -13.12 0.78 10.15
CA LEU A 85 -12.79 1.90 9.27
C LEU A 85 -11.75 1.43 8.26
N LEU A 86 -12.13 1.36 6.98
CA LEU A 86 -11.28 0.90 5.90
C LEU A 86 -10.76 2.09 5.09
N PHE A 87 -9.44 2.19 4.97
CA PHE A 87 -8.78 3.14 4.06
C PHE A 87 -8.37 2.40 2.79
N LEU A 88 -8.98 2.74 1.66
CA LEU A 88 -8.58 2.23 0.35
C LEU A 88 -7.65 3.23 -0.33
N ASP A 89 -6.37 2.94 -0.28
CA ASP A 89 -5.34 3.76 -0.92
C ASP A 89 -5.25 3.48 -2.42
N GLU A 90 -4.91 4.52 -3.19
CA GLU A 90 -4.81 4.48 -4.65
C GLU A 90 -6.04 3.82 -5.31
N VAL A 91 -7.22 4.28 -4.93
CA VAL A 91 -8.50 3.67 -5.32
C VAL A 91 -8.64 3.44 -6.83
N HIS A 92 -8.02 4.29 -7.64
CA HIS A 92 -8.02 4.18 -9.11
C HIS A 92 -7.33 2.91 -9.64
N LEU A 93 -6.47 2.26 -8.83
CA LEU A 93 -5.84 0.98 -9.17
C LEU A 93 -6.70 -0.23 -8.80
N SER A 94 -7.77 -0.04 -8.05
CA SER A 94 -8.57 -1.12 -7.46
C SER A 94 -10.07 -0.90 -7.63
N GLU A 95 -10.49 -0.40 -8.80
CA GLU A 95 -11.90 -0.08 -9.08
C GLU A 95 -12.88 -1.24 -8.82
N PRO A 96 -12.60 -2.49 -9.21
CA PRO A 96 -13.51 -3.61 -8.88
C PRO A 96 -13.67 -3.82 -7.37
N PHE A 97 -12.62 -3.59 -6.60
CA PHE A 97 -12.69 -3.71 -5.14
C PHE A 97 -13.46 -2.53 -4.53
N ARG A 98 -13.29 -1.32 -5.05
CA ARG A 98 -14.10 -0.16 -4.67
C ARG A 98 -15.59 -0.43 -4.83
N GLN A 99 -15.99 -0.99 -5.98
CA GLN A 99 -17.38 -1.37 -6.26
C GLN A 99 -17.87 -2.42 -5.26
N THR A 100 -17.07 -3.44 -4.97
CA THR A 100 -17.40 -4.47 -3.95
C THR A 100 -17.62 -3.84 -2.57
N LEU A 101 -16.77 -2.90 -2.15
CA LEU A 101 -16.93 -2.21 -0.87
C LEU A 101 -18.19 -1.34 -0.85
N GLN A 102 -18.52 -0.70 -1.96
CA GLN A 102 -19.74 0.08 -2.12
C GLN A 102 -20.98 -0.83 -2.02
N ASP A 103 -20.98 -1.97 -2.71
CA ASP A 103 -22.07 -2.95 -2.65
C ASP A 103 -22.27 -3.49 -1.23
N ILE A 104 -21.17 -3.75 -0.50
CA ILE A 104 -21.24 -4.17 0.90
C ILE A 104 -21.89 -3.06 1.74
N THR A 105 -21.48 -1.83 1.57
CA THR A 105 -22.02 -0.69 2.32
C THR A 105 -23.51 -0.50 2.05
N GLU A 106 -23.91 -0.45 0.78
CA GLU A 106 -25.28 -0.15 0.38
C GLU A 106 -26.26 -1.29 0.64
N ASN A 107 -25.83 -2.53 0.41
CA ASN A 107 -26.73 -3.68 0.42
C ASN A 107 -26.71 -4.49 1.71
N TYR A 108 -25.65 -4.44 2.49
CA TYR A 108 -25.50 -5.33 3.66
C TYR A 108 -25.32 -4.59 4.99
N ARG A 109 -24.83 -3.35 5.00
CA ARG A 109 -24.43 -2.65 6.24
C ARG A 109 -25.33 -1.48 6.65
N GLY A 110 -26.00 -0.83 5.76
CA GLY A 110 -26.83 0.36 6.03
C GLY A 110 -28.30 0.07 6.37
N ARG A 111 -28.67 -1.17 6.71
CA ARG A 111 -30.10 -1.57 6.77
C ARG A 111 -30.78 -1.37 8.12
N ASP A 112 -30.06 -1.20 9.20
CA ASP A 112 -30.66 -0.96 10.52
C ASP A 112 -30.36 0.46 11.00
N PRO A 113 -31.32 1.38 10.84
CA PRO A 113 -31.15 2.78 11.27
C PRO A 113 -31.00 2.94 12.78
N SER A 114 -31.32 1.92 13.57
CA SER A 114 -31.21 1.95 15.04
C SER A 114 -29.78 1.65 15.53
N GLN A 115 -28.91 1.14 14.65
CA GLN A 115 -27.53 0.84 14.97
C GLN A 115 -26.59 1.91 14.42
N PRO A 116 -25.59 2.38 15.20
CA PRO A 116 -24.59 3.30 14.69
C PRO A 116 -23.85 2.63 13.51
N GLU A 117 -23.57 3.41 12.48
CA GLU A 117 -22.73 2.96 11.36
C GLU A 117 -21.36 2.55 11.87
N ARG A 118 -21.14 1.25 11.92
CA ARG A 118 -19.87 0.65 12.38
C ARG A 118 -18.99 0.19 11.23
N TRP A 119 -19.36 0.58 10.02
CA TRP A 119 -18.60 0.28 8.81
C TRP A 119 -18.45 1.56 8.00
N GLN A 120 -17.22 1.94 7.76
CA GLN A 120 -16.92 3.12 6.96
C GLN A 120 -15.77 2.83 6.00
N VAL A 121 -15.87 3.37 4.79
CA VAL A 121 -14.83 3.26 3.76
C VAL A 121 -14.38 4.66 3.37
N VAL A 122 -13.10 4.94 3.56
CA VAL A 122 -12.43 6.16 3.11
C VAL A 122 -11.63 5.82 1.86
N GLN A 123 -11.95 6.49 0.77
CA GLN A 123 -11.23 6.34 -0.50
C GLN A 123 -10.15 7.42 -0.60
N MET A 124 -8.93 7.02 -0.92
CA MET A 124 -7.79 7.92 -1.09
C MET A 124 -7.25 7.79 -2.51
N SER A 125 -7.00 8.91 -3.17
CA SER A 125 -6.41 8.96 -4.51
C SER A 125 -5.74 10.30 -4.75
N ALA A 126 -4.65 10.28 -5.48
CA ALA A 126 -4.02 11.51 -6.00
C ALA A 126 -4.86 12.16 -7.12
N THR A 127 -5.72 11.39 -7.77
CA THR A 127 -6.63 11.85 -8.84
C THR A 127 -8.06 11.73 -8.37
N VAL A 128 -8.75 12.87 -8.28
CA VAL A 128 -10.16 12.90 -7.89
C VAL A 128 -10.99 12.48 -9.10
N GLY A 129 -11.61 11.29 -9.03
CA GLY A 129 -12.62 10.87 -9.98
C GLY A 129 -13.97 11.58 -9.72
N PRO A 130 -14.96 11.40 -10.58
CA PRO A 130 -16.32 11.90 -10.35
C PRO A 130 -16.91 11.16 -9.14
N THR A 131 -16.84 11.76 -7.96
CA THR A 131 -17.38 11.21 -6.72
C THR A 131 -18.61 11.99 -6.29
N GLN A 132 -19.62 11.27 -5.79
CA GLN A 132 -20.82 11.87 -5.21
C GLN A 132 -20.58 12.45 -3.80
N SER A 133 -19.44 12.16 -3.19
CA SER A 133 -19.06 12.64 -1.85
C SER A 133 -18.18 13.88 -1.94
N ARG A 134 -18.24 14.75 -0.92
CA ARG A 134 -17.33 15.89 -0.81
C ARG A 134 -15.91 15.37 -0.52
N PRO A 135 -14.95 15.52 -1.44
CA PRO A 135 -13.58 15.14 -1.18
C PRO A 135 -12.97 16.06 -0.11
N PHE A 136 -12.09 15.52 0.73
CA PHE A 136 -11.20 16.35 1.53
C PHE A 136 -10.29 17.12 0.58
N GLN A 137 -10.20 18.41 0.77
CA GLN A 137 -9.31 19.28 0.00
C GLN A 137 -8.41 20.06 0.93
N LEU A 138 -7.17 20.26 0.49
CA LEU A 138 -6.23 21.12 1.21
C LEU A 138 -6.76 22.57 1.21
N ASP A 139 -6.86 23.14 2.39
CA ASP A 139 -7.21 24.55 2.57
C ASP A 139 -5.99 25.47 2.42
N GLU A 140 -6.19 26.77 2.63
CA GLU A 140 -5.12 27.75 2.52
C GLU A 140 -4.10 27.62 3.65
N LEU A 141 -4.51 27.25 4.86
CA LEU A 141 -3.60 27.03 5.99
C LEU A 141 -2.72 25.81 5.75
N ASP A 142 -3.28 24.74 5.20
CA ASP A 142 -2.52 23.56 4.78
C ASP A 142 -1.45 23.94 3.75
N ARG A 143 -1.83 24.74 2.74
CA ARG A 143 -0.91 25.17 1.66
C ARG A 143 0.22 26.07 2.15
N GLN A 144 0.00 26.83 3.22
CA GLN A 144 0.99 27.68 3.86
C GLN A 144 1.89 26.93 4.84
N HIS A 145 1.53 25.69 5.22
CA HIS A 145 2.35 24.88 6.12
C HIS A 145 3.72 24.58 5.48
N ALA A 146 4.81 24.99 6.11
CA ALA A 146 6.16 25.01 5.54
C ALA A 146 6.61 23.67 4.88
N VAL A 147 6.28 22.54 5.53
CA VAL A 147 6.65 21.20 4.99
C VAL A 147 5.76 20.84 3.80
N LEU A 148 4.45 21.12 3.89
CA LEU A 148 3.50 20.79 2.84
C LEU A 148 3.70 21.68 1.61
N ALA A 149 3.85 23.00 1.81
CA ALA A 149 4.15 23.95 0.74
C ALA A 149 5.38 23.52 -0.06
N ARG A 150 6.48 23.16 0.62
CA ARG A 150 7.70 22.68 -0.04
C ARG A 150 7.44 21.41 -0.87
N ARG A 151 6.61 20.48 -0.38
CA ARG A 151 6.27 19.25 -1.12
C ARG A 151 5.37 19.51 -2.33
N LEU A 152 4.40 20.41 -2.18
CA LEU A 152 3.49 20.79 -3.26
C LEU A 152 4.21 21.57 -4.39
N GLN A 153 5.20 22.41 -4.02
CA GLN A 153 5.98 23.21 -4.96
C GLN A 153 7.18 22.45 -5.55
N ALA A 154 7.51 21.27 -5.01
CA ALA A 154 8.62 20.47 -5.50
C ALA A 154 8.40 20.07 -6.97
N THR A 155 9.33 20.45 -7.83
CA THR A 155 9.34 20.02 -9.21
C THR A 155 9.92 18.61 -9.31
N LYS A 156 9.36 17.82 -10.23
CA LYS A 156 9.88 16.50 -10.59
C LYS A 156 10.22 16.56 -12.08
N PRO A 157 11.43 17.00 -12.46
CA PRO A 157 11.82 17.04 -13.85
C PRO A 157 11.74 15.64 -14.45
N CYS A 158 11.20 15.55 -15.66
CA CYS A 158 11.06 14.29 -16.39
C CYS A 158 11.68 14.46 -17.77
N THR A 159 12.56 13.55 -18.14
CA THR A 159 13.14 13.49 -19.49
C THR A 159 12.64 12.24 -20.19
N LEU A 160 12.03 12.39 -21.35
CA LEU A 160 11.65 11.29 -22.20
C LEU A 160 12.81 10.93 -23.13
N VAL A 161 13.27 9.68 -23.06
CA VAL A 161 14.33 9.15 -23.91
C VAL A 161 13.72 8.13 -24.87
N GLU A 162 13.78 8.42 -26.16
CA GLU A 162 13.34 7.49 -27.20
C GLU A 162 14.44 6.51 -27.55
N VAL A 163 14.15 5.21 -27.41
CA VAL A 163 15.06 4.13 -27.77
C VAL A 163 14.69 3.59 -29.15
N GLN A 164 15.58 3.78 -30.12
CA GLN A 164 15.39 3.20 -31.46
C GLN A 164 15.59 1.69 -31.43
N VAL A 165 14.49 0.97 -31.46
CA VAL A 165 14.49 -0.48 -31.36
C VAL A 165 14.31 -1.12 -32.72
N ARG A 166 15.34 -1.81 -33.21
CA ARG A 166 15.26 -2.65 -34.41
C ARG A 166 14.84 -4.08 -34.01
N GLY A 167 13.63 -4.50 -34.40
CA GLY A 167 13.11 -5.83 -34.09
C GLY A 167 12.14 -5.85 -32.89
N LYS A 168 11.65 -7.05 -32.59
CA LYS A 168 10.69 -7.31 -31.49
C LYS A 168 11.26 -8.36 -30.52
N GLY A 169 10.66 -8.47 -29.35
CA GLY A 169 10.99 -9.55 -28.40
C GLY A 169 12.22 -9.30 -27.54
N ALA A 170 13.12 -10.27 -27.44
CA ALA A 170 14.25 -10.22 -26.52
C ALA A 170 15.29 -9.14 -26.89
N ALA A 171 15.60 -8.99 -28.19
CA ALA A 171 16.58 -7.99 -28.65
C ALA A 171 16.14 -6.57 -28.29
N ALA A 172 14.86 -6.24 -28.48
CA ALA A 172 14.28 -4.96 -28.10
C ALA A 172 14.46 -4.67 -26.60
N ARG A 173 14.19 -5.67 -25.75
CA ARG A 173 14.33 -5.56 -24.29
C ARG A 173 15.77 -5.32 -23.85
N LEU A 174 16.74 -5.93 -24.54
CA LEU A 174 18.15 -5.70 -24.25
C LEU A 174 18.57 -4.26 -24.55
N LEU A 175 18.10 -3.69 -25.66
CA LEU A 175 18.38 -2.28 -26.00
C LEU A 175 17.80 -1.33 -24.94
N ILE A 176 16.55 -1.56 -24.54
CA ILE A 176 15.91 -0.77 -23.47
C ILE A 176 16.67 -0.91 -22.15
N ALA A 177 17.09 -2.11 -21.78
CA ALA A 177 17.87 -2.33 -20.56
C ALA A 177 19.22 -1.61 -20.59
N ASN A 178 19.91 -1.65 -21.75
CA ASN A 178 21.19 -0.98 -21.92
C ASN A 178 21.03 0.54 -21.83
N GLU A 179 20.00 1.10 -22.48
CA GLU A 179 19.72 2.54 -22.37
C GLU A 179 19.38 2.93 -20.93
N ALA A 180 18.54 2.17 -20.25
CA ALA A 180 18.23 2.42 -18.85
C ALA A 180 19.48 2.43 -17.95
N VAL A 181 20.44 1.54 -18.22
CA VAL A 181 21.74 1.52 -17.54
C VAL A 181 22.55 2.78 -17.85
N GLN A 182 22.60 3.21 -19.10
CA GLN A 182 23.33 4.45 -19.49
C GLN A 182 22.73 5.67 -18.81
N GLN A 183 21.41 5.79 -18.82
CA GLN A 183 20.72 6.89 -18.15
C GLN A 183 20.94 6.88 -16.63
N ALA A 184 20.89 5.69 -16.01
CA ALA A 184 21.16 5.56 -14.58
C ALA A 184 22.59 6.01 -14.23
N LEU A 185 23.57 5.61 -15.01
CA LEU A 185 24.97 6.02 -14.80
C LEU A 185 25.17 7.52 -15.00
N ALA A 186 24.46 8.12 -15.94
CA ALA A 186 24.53 9.56 -16.19
C ALA A 186 23.88 10.41 -15.08
N LEU A 187 22.97 9.82 -14.28
CA LEU A 187 22.32 10.49 -13.16
C LEU A 187 23.10 10.40 -11.85
N VAL A 188 24.12 9.55 -11.77
CA VAL A 188 24.92 9.42 -10.54
C VAL A 188 25.85 10.63 -10.40
N ASP A 189 25.67 11.38 -9.33
CA ASP A 189 26.53 12.50 -8.94
C ASP A 189 26.71 12.54 -7.41
N GLU A 190 27.30 13.60 -6.88
CA GLU A 190 27.52 13.74 -5.44
C GLU A 190 26.21 13.84 -4.64
N THR A 191 25.13 14.30 -5.26
CA THR A 191 23.80 14.47 -4.64
C THR A 191 22.91 13.28 -4.87
N HIS A 192 23.00 12.62 -6.02
CA HIS A 192 22.18 11.47 -6.43
C HIS A 192 22.99 10.17 -6.31
N ARG A 193 23.13 9.68 -5.07
CA ARG A 193 23.92 8.46 -4.77
C ARG A 193 23.14 7.17 -4.95
N THR A 194 21.82 7.24 -4.96
CA THR A 194 20.94 6.06 -5.09
C THR A 194 19.98 6.27 -6.25
N ILE A 195 20.10 5.43 -7.28
CA ILE A 195 19.27 5.49 -8.49
C ILE A 195 18.39 4.25 -8.56
N GLY A 196 17.09 4.45 -8.71
CA GLY A 196 16.14 3.38 -8.94
C GLY A 196 15.89 3.15 -10.44
N VAL A 197 16.19 1.96 -10.94
CA VAL A 197 15.84 1.52 -12.31
C VAL A 197 14.63 0.61 -12.24
N VAL A 198 13.47 1.09 -12.69
CA VAL A 198 12.22 0.33 -12.66
C VAL A 198 11.86 -0.14 -14.05
N VAL A 199 11.65 -1.45 -14.19
CA VAL A 199 11.26 -2.08 -15.46
C VAL A 199 10.14 -3.08 -15.26
N ASN A 200 9.33 -3.28 -16.28
CA ASN A 200 8.12 -4.11 -16.20
C ASN A 200 8.37 -5.63 -16.40
N ARG A 201 9.61 -6.04 -16.65
CA ARG A 201 9.95 -7.47 -16.88
C ARG A 201 11.18 -7.88 -16.09
N VAL A 202 11.10 -9.06 -15.48
CA VAL A 202 12.21 -9.65 -14.71
C VAL A 202 13.46 -9.87 -15.54
N ASP A 203 13.32 -10.28 -16.80
CA ASP A 203 14.47 -10.50 -17.69
C ASP A 203 15.21 -9.19 -17.98
N THR A 204 14.47 -8.10 -18.20
CA THR A 204 15.04 -6.76 -18.41
C THR A 204 15.77 -6.29 -17.14
N ALA A 205 15.16 -6.49 -15.98
CA ALA A 205 15.79 -6.15 -14.69
C ALA A 205 17.10 -6.93 -14.47
N ARG A 206 17.09 -8.23 -14.71
CA ARG A 206 18.28 -9.09 -14.59
C ARG A 206 19.39 -8.66 -15.57
N HIS A 207 19.04 -8.27 -16.77
CA HIS A 207 20.00 -7.81 -17.76
C HIS A 207 20.64 -6.49 -17.33
N ALA A 208 19.83 -5.50 -16.93
CA ALA A 208 20.32 -4.23 -16.42
C ALA A 208 21.23 -4.44 -15.19
N TRP A 209 20.81 -5.28 -14.25
CA TRP A 209 21.60 -5.61 -13.06
C TRP A 209 22.97 -6.23 -13.40
N ARG A 210 23.03 -7.21 -14.33
CA ARG A 210 24.30 -7.82 -14.76
C ARG A 210 25.23 -6.79 -15.41
N ASN A 211 24.66 -5.92 -16.25
CA ASN A 211 25.42 -4.87 -16.94
C ASN A 211 26.03 -3.87 -15.93
N LEU A 212 25.24 -3.44 -14.95
CA LEU A 212 25.74 -2.56 -13.87
C LEU A 212 26.83 -3.24 -13.03
N LYS A 213 26.65 -4.51 -12.67
CA LYS A 213 27.69 -5.29 -11.98
C LYS A 213 28.99 -5.43 -12.76
N GLN A 214 28.90 -5.69 -14.06
CA GLN A 214 30.08 -5.76 -14.93
C GLN A 214 30.84 -4.42 -15.03
N LYS A 215 30.14 -3.30 -14.79
CA LYS A 215 30.72 -1.96 -14.72
C LYS A 215 31.23 -1.59 -13.32
N GLY A 216 31.24 -2.53 -12.37
CA GLY A 216 31.70 -2.31 -11.01
C GLY A 216 30.75 -1.50 -10.12
N VAL A 217 29.49 -1.32 -10.51
CA VAL A 217 28.51 -0.56 -9.73
C VAL A 217 27.87 -1.48 -8.68
N GLU A 218 27.84 -1.03 -7.43
CA GLU A 218 27.10 -1.71 -6.37
C GLU A 218 25.61 -1.64 -6.68
N THR A 219 24.96 -2.80 -6.78
CA THR A 219 23.55 -2.89 -7.26
C THR A 219 22.80 -3.99 -6.55
N ILE A 220 21.54 -3.69 -6.22
CA ILE A 220 20.57 -4.64 -5.66
C ILE A 220 19.51 -4.93 -6.71
N LEU A 221 19.21 -6.20 -6.93
CA LEU A 221 18.14 -6.65 -7.81
C LEU A 221 16.90 -7.02 -6.98
N LEU A 222 15.84 -6.24 -7.12
CA LEU A 222 14.55 -6.51 -6.51
C LEU A 222 13.54 -7.01 -7.55
N THR A 223 12.98 -8.19 -7.35
CA THR A 223 11.94 -8.77 -8.22
C THR A 223 10.81 -9.35 -7.37
N GLY A 224 9.65 -9.60 -7.97
CA GLY A 224 8.54 -10.25 -7.27
C GLY A 224 8.85 -11.68 -6.78
N ARG A 225 9.97 -12.28 -7.25
CA ARG A 225 10.44 -13.61 -6.83
C ARG A 225 11.53 -13.54 -5.76
N THR A 226 11.96 -12.35 -5.35
CA THR A 226 12.91 -12.17 -4.25
C THR A 226 12.22 -12.60 -2.96
N ARG A 227 12.87 -13.49 -2.20
CA ARG A 227 12.32 -13.96 -0.92
C ARG A 227 12.18 -12.78 0.05
N PRO A 228 11.21 -12.81 0.96
CA PRO A 228 11.06 -11.75 1.99
C PRO A 228 12.36 -11.49 2.75
N PHE A 229 13.07 -12.56 3.16
CA PHE A 229 14.36 -12.48 3.85
C PHE A 229 15.48 -11.78 3.06
N ASP A 230 15.42 -11.82 1.73
CA ASP A 230 16.42 -11.17 0.86
C ASP A 230 16.00 -9.72 0.48
N ARG A 231 14.87 -9.24 1.00
CA ARG A 231 14.35 -7.89 0.75
C ARG A 231 14.65 -6.90 1.87
N ASP A 232 14.68 -7.40 3.09
CA ASP A 232 14.89 -6.64 4.32
C ASP A 232 16.38 -6.64 4.70
#